data_276debd19707320ace6f82641d33da91
#
_entry.id   276debd19707320ace6f82641d33da91
#
_cell.length_a   1.000
_cell.length_b   1.000
_cell.length_c   1.000
_cell.angle_alpha   90.00
_cell.angle_beta   90.00
_cell.angle_gamma   90.00
#
_symmetry.space_group_name_H-M   'P 1'
#
loop_
_entity.id
_entity.type
_entity.pdbx_description
1 polymer ?
#
loop_
_entity_poly.entity_id
_entity_poly.type
_entity_poly.pdbx_seq_one_letter_code
_entity_poly.pdbx_strand_id
1 'polypeptide(L)'
;MATTDFLVVGGGIVGISIARELRSRHPDLAVTMLEKEPGCGRHASGRNSGVLHAGFYYTADSLKARFTRDGNLALRAYCERRGLPLNRCGKLVVARTVADHPQMDELMRRGAANGVELESITEAEARRIEPRVKTCERAIFSPHTATADPGAVLEAMREDAAKEGIAFALADGFCRRRGDEIDTVRGTWRAGYVVNAAGLQADRIARQYGFSEHYRILPFKGLYLYGAESAGPFRTNIYPVPDLRNPFLGVHFTVTVDGHAKIGPTAIPAFWREQYAGLAGLSLRDLVEIAGLQCGLLFSAGFEFRRLAFEELRKYDRRHLVSLAGELARDVHADDWRRWGRAGIRAQLLDVRTRKLEMDFVIEGDDRSMHVLNAVSPGWTCAIPFASYVVDAIAREASARPSP
;
A
#
# COMPACT_ATOMS: atom_id res chain seq x y z
N MET A 1 -0.55 -34.89 3.05
CA MET A 1 -0.63 -33.91 1.96
C MET A 1 -2.04 -33.34 1.97
N ALA A 2 -2.16 -32.04 2.10
CA ALA A 2 -3.45 -31.34 2.06
C ALA A 2 -3.80 -30.91 0.62
N THR A 3 -5.10 -30.78 0.31
CA THR A 3 -5.57 -30.38 -1.02
C THR A 3 -6.56 -29.24 -0.93
N THR A 4 -6.61 -28.39 -1.95
CA THR A 4 -7.59 -27.31 -2.10
C THR A 4 -7.74 -26.95 -3.58
N ASP A 5 -8.85 -26.37 -3.99
CA ASP A 5 -9.02 -25.91 -5.36
C ASP A 5 -8.23 -24.62 -5.61
N PHE A 6 -8.35 -23.64 -4.69
CA PHE A 6 -7.58 -22.42 -4.72
C PHE A 6 -6.71 -22.28 -3.47
N LEU A 7 -5.40 -22.08 -3.65
CA LEU A 7 -4.46 -21.74 -2.58
C LEU A 7 -4.02 -20.28 -2.73
N VAL A 8 -4.48 -19.42 -1.83
CA VAL A 8 -4.08 -18.00 -1.79
C VAL A 8 -2.93 -17.82 -0.81
N VAL A 9 -1.77 -17.44 -1.29
CA VAL A 9 -0.55 -17.26 -0.48
C VAL A 9 -0.43 -15.80 -0.04
N GLY A 10 -0.57 -15.55 1.25
CA GLY A 10 -0.46 -14.23 1.90
C GLY A 10 -1.78 -13.71 2.48
N GLY A 11 -1.86 -13.66 3.82
CA GLY A 11 -3.00 -13.17 4.59
C GLY A 11 -3.05 -11.64 4.76
N GLY A 12 -2.59 -10.88 3.75
CA GLY A 12 -2.79 -9.45 3.66
C GLY A 12 -4.17 -9.09 3.11
N ILE A 13 -4.52 -7.79 3.12
CA ILE A 13 -5.84 -7.32 2.65
C ILE A 13 -6.10 -7.71 1.19
N VAL A 14 -5.08 -7.70 0.34
CA VAL A 14 -5.20 -8.10 -1.08
C VAL A 14 -5.52 -9.59 -1.19
N GLY A 15 -4.77 -10.45 -0.47
CA GLY A 15 -5.02 -11.89 -0.47
C GLY A 15 -6.40 -12.25 0.09
N ILE A 16 -6.81 -11.64 1.22
CA ILE A 16 -8.14 -11.86 1.79
C ILE A 16 -9.24 -11.40 0.82
N SER A 17 -9.08 -10.23 0.18
CA SER A 17 -10.06 -9.76 -0.80
C SER A 17 -10.16 -10.69 -2.02
N ILE A 18 -9.03 -11.21 -2.52
CA ILE A 18 -9.03 -12.17 -3.63
C ILE A 18 -9.68 -13.49 -3.21
N ALA A 19 -9.37 -14.01 -2.03
CA ALA A 19 -9.96 -15.24 -1.53
C ALA A 19 -11.50 -15.14 -1.39
N ARG A 20 -11.99 -13.99 -0.87
CA ARG A 20 -13.43 -13.71 -0.77
C ARG A 20 -14.09 -13.59 -2.13
N GLU A 21 -13.45 -12.93 -3.08
CA GLU A 21 -13.95 -12.80 -4.45
C GLU A 21 -14.01 -14.16 -5.15
N LEU A 22 -12.97 -15.01 -5.01
CA LEU A 22 -12.95 -16.38 -5.51
C LEU A 22 -14.09 -17.20 -4.90
N ARG A 23 -14.27 -17.14 -3.58
CA ARG A 23 -15.36 -17.85 -2.88
C ARG A 23 -16.73 -17.39 -3.32
N SER A 24 -16.91 -16.09 -3.54
CA SER A 24 -18.18 -15.53 -4.04
C SER A 24 -18.53 -16.01 -5.44
N ARG A 25 -17.53 -16.10 -6.35
CA ARG A 25 -17.76 -16.53 -7.74
C ARG A 25 -17.80 -18.04 -7.91
N HIS A 26 -17.15 -18.78 -7.02
CA HIS A 26 -17.01 -20.23 -7.06
C HIS A 26 -17.41 -20.84 -5.70
N PRO A 27 -18.71 -20.81 -5.35
CA PRO A 27 -19.17 -21.23 -4.02
C PRO A 27 -18.95 -22.72 -3.72
N ASP A 28 -18.78 -23.55 -4.74
CA ASP A 28 -18.58 -24.99 -4.60
C ASP A 28 -17.11 -25.38 -4.48
N LEU A 29 -16.17 -24.48 -4.77
CA LEU A 29 -14.74 -24.74 -4.73
C LEU A 29 -14.12 -24.38 -3.37
N ALA A 30 -13.19 -25.20 -2.91
CA ALA A 30 -12.44 -24.99 -1.69
C ALA A 30 -11.40 -23.87 -1.88
N VAL A 31 -11.45 -22.84 -1.01
CA VAL A 31 -10.46 -21.75 -0.98
C VAL A 31 -9.71 -21.82 0.33
N THR A 32 -8.39 -21.93 0.26
CA THR A 32 -7.50 -21.92 1.44
C THR A 32 -6.51 -20.79 1.38
N MET A 33 -6.37 -20.07 2.47
CA MET A 33 -5.33 -19.05 2.66
C MET A 33 -4.14 -19.63 3.40
N LEU A 34 -2.94 -19.44 2.82
CA LEU A 34 -1.67 -19.79 3.43
C LEU A 34 -0.99 -18.52 3.95
N GLU A 35 -0.77 -18.42 5.27
CA GLU A 35 -0.13 -17.25 5.89
C GLU A 35 1.03 -17.71 6.80
N LYS A 36 2.21 -17.15 6.57
CA LYS A 36 3.43 -17.50 7.32
C LYS A 36 3.41 -17.05 8.79
N GLU A 37 2.65 -16.02 9.08
CA GLU A 37 2.51 -15.47 10.42
C GLU A 37 1.38 -16.18 11.20
N PRO A 38 1.39 -16.10 12.53
CA PRO A 38 0.31 -16.67 13.36
C PRO A 38 -1.02 -15.92 13.26
N GLY A 39 -1.10 -14.87 12.44
CA GLY A 39 -2.32 -14.10 12.16
C GLY A 39 -2.16 -13.23 10.94
N CYS A 40 -3.26 -12.89 10.31
CA CYS A 40 -3.30 -12.07 9.11
C CYS A 40 -2.84 -10.63 9.37
N GLY A 41 -2.37 -9.92 8.32
CA GLY A 41 -2.09 -8.48 8.35
C GLY A 41 -0.88 -8.02 9.15
N ARG A 42 0.00 -8.90 9.54
CA ARG A 42 1.19 -8.56 10.34
C ARG A 42 2.19 -7.64 9.62
N HIS A 43 2.09 -7.54 8.29
CA HIS A 43 2.94 -6.75 7.42
C HIS A 43 2.24 -5.46 6.92
N ALA A 44 2.46 -5.05 5.67
CA ALA A 44 1.99 -3.79 5.11
C ALA A 44 0.49 -3.49 5.35
N SER A 45 -0.37 -4.51 5.32
CA SER A 45 -1.82 -4.34 5.48
C SER A 45 -2.24 -3.82 6.85
N GLY A 46 -1.55 -4.20 7.93
CA GLY A 46 -1.80 -3.71 9.29
C GLY A 46 -0.83 -2.60 9.74
N ARG A 47 0.05 -2.11 8.85
CA ARG A 47 1.11 -1.14 9.16
C ARG A 47 1.13 0.04 8.19
N ASN A 48 -0.03 0.46 7.69
CA ASN A 48 -0.19 1.59 6.78
C ASN A 48 -0.84 2.79 7.46
N SER A 49 -1.11 3.84 6.66
CA SER A 49 -1.70 5.08 7.18
C SER A 49 -3.16 4.96 7.63
N GLY A 50 -3.90 4.01 7.10
CA GLY A 50 -5.35 3.93 7.26
C GLY A 50 -6.13 4.91 6.39
N VAL A 51 -5.46 5.65 5.50
CA VAL A 51 -6.11 6.62 4.62
C VAL A 51 -6.81 5.92 3.46
N LEU A 52 -8.09 6.16 3.32
CA LEU A 52 -8.88 5.83 2.14
C LEU A 52 -8.68 6.96 1.12
N HIS A 53 -7.77 6.74 0.18
CA HIS A 53 -7.42 7.71 -0.84
C HIS A 53 -8.54 7.89 -1.87
N ALA A 54 -8.70 9.12 -2.41
CA ALA A 54 -9.77 9.41 -3.38
C ALA A 54 -9.40 9.07 -4.84
N GLY A 55 -8.10 9.05 -5.22
CA GLY A 55 -7.67 8.59 -6.54
C GLY A 55 -7.24 9.66 -7.55
N PHE A 56 -7.15 10.92 -7.16
CA PHE A 56 -6.84 12.04 -8.07
C PHE A 56 -5.33 12.26 -8.36
N TYR A 57 -4.44 11.52 -7.71
CA TYR A 57 -2.99 11.64 -7.97
C TYR A 57 -2.54 10.92 -9.25
N TYR A 58 -3.31 9.96 -9.74
CA TYR A 58 -2.93 9.05 -10.81
C TYR A 58 -3.50 9.49 -12.15
N THR A 59 -2.83 9.12 -13.25
CA THR A 59 -3.35 9.36 -14.60
C THR A 59 -4.63 8.54 -14.84
N ALA A 60 -5.56 9.06 -15.64
CA ALA A 60 -6.90 8.48 -15.79
C ALA A 60 -6.91 7.08 -16.42
N ASP A 61 -5.89 6.75 -17.19
CA ASP A 61 -5.66 5.45 -17.85
C ASP A 61 -5.06 4.39 -16.92
N SER A 62 -4.61 4.77 -15.70
CA SER A 62 -3.97 3.85 -14.78
C SER A 62 -4.97 2.99 -14.00
N LEU A 63 -4.58 1.76 -13.70
CA LEU A 63 -5.34 0.89 -12.80
C LEU A 63 -5.45 1.49 -11.40
N LYS A 64 -4.41 2.20 -10.94
CA LYS A 64 -4.42 2.92 -9.67
C LYS A 64 -5.50 3.98 -9.59
N ALA A 65 -5.73 4.77 -10.65
CA ALA A 65 -6.80 5.78 -10.65
C ALA A 65 -8.16 5.12 -10.45
N ARG A 66 -8.48 4.14 -11.29
CA ARG A 66 -9.74 3.40 -11.26
C ARG A 66 -9.96 2.72 -9.92
N PHE A 67 -9.02 1.89 -9.48
CA PHE A 67 -9.20 1.11 -8.26
C PHE A 67 -9.12 1.95 -6.98
N THR A 68 -8.48 3.13 -7.00
CA THR A 68 -8.48 3.99 -5.81
C THR A 68 -9.84 4.65 -5.61
N ARG A 69 -10.46 5.19 -6.68
CA ARG A 69 -11.79 5.75 -6.63
C ARG A 69 -12.83 4.70 -6.18
N ASP A 70 -12.87 3.58 -6.89
CA ASP A 70 -13.85 2.53 -6.64
C ASP A 70 -13.60 1.86 -5.26
N GLY A 71 -12.35 1.69 -4.88
CA GLY A 71 -11.95 1.13 -3.60
C GLY A 71 -12.25 2.04 -2.41
N ASN A 72 -12.14 3.37 -2.58
CA ASN A 72 -12.59 4.31 -1.55
C ASN A 72 -14.08 4.10 -1.24
N LEU A 73 -14.91 4.05 -2.28
CA LEU A 73 -16.36 3.83 -2.12
C LEU A 73 -16.65 2.46 -1.50
N ALA A 74 -16.04 1.41 -2.03
CA ALA A 74 -16.27 0.03 -1.56
C ALA A 74 -15.83 -0.17 -0.11
N LEU A 75 -14.66 0.36 0.26
CA LEU A 75 -14.11 0.17 1.61
C LEU A 75 -14.86 1.03 2.65
N ARG A 76 -15.32 2.24 2.28
CA ARG A 76 -16.22 3.04 3.13
C ARG A 76 -17.53 2.30 3.39
N ALA A 77 -18.18 1.82 2.33
CA ALA A 77 -19.41 1.05 2.46
C ALA A 77 -19.20 -0.23 3.29
N TYR A 78 -18.04 -0.88 3.16
CA TYR A 78 -17.67 -2.02 4.00
C TYR A 78 -17.57 -1.64 5.48
N CYS A 79 -16.85 -0.56 5.81
CA CYS A 79 -16.74 -0.08 7.18
C CYS A 79 -18.09 0.24 7.79
N GLU A 80 -18.96 0.93 7.03
CA GLU A 80 -20.32 1.28 7.47
C GLU A 80 -21.17 0.03 7.77
N ARG A 81 -21.21 -0.94 6.84
CA ARG A 81 -21.94 -2.20 7.05
C ARG A 81 -21.44 -3.00 8.26
N ARG A 82 -20.15 -2.93 8.56
CA ARG A 82 -19.51 -3.64 9.68
C ARG A 82 -19.50 -2.83 10.97
N GLY A 83 -20.01 -1.59 10.98
CA GLY A 83 -19.96 -0.71 12.14
C GLY A 83 -18.54 -0.33 12.55
N LEU A 84 -17.59 -0.35 11.62
CA LEU A 84 -16.20 0.02 11.89
C LEU A 84 -16.05 1.54 11.92
N PRO A 85 -15.30 2.10 12.88
CA PRO A 85 -15.06 3.53 12.95
C PRO A 85 -14.42 4.08 11.67
N LEU A 86 -14.97 5.20 11.18
CA LEU A 86 -14.49 5.90 10.00
C LEU A 86 -14.42 7.39 10.29
N ASN A 87 -13.24 7.99 10.22
CA ASN A 87 -13.06 9.42 10.31
C ASN A 87 -13.10 10.05 8.92
N ARG A 88 -14.18 10.80 8.63
CA ARG A 88 -14.42 11.50 7.36
C ARG A 88 -13.79 12.89 7.36
N CYS A 89 -12.53 12.96 7.75
CA CYS A 89 -11.82 14.22 7.96
C CYS A 89 -11.46 14.97 6.66
N GLY A 90 -11.64 14.37 5.49
CA GLY A 90 -11.19 14.97 4.24
C GLY A 90 -9.66 15.04 4.10
N LYS A 91 -9.20 15.82 3.12
CA LYS A 91 -7.78 16.09 2.90
C LYS A 91 -7.58 17.43 2.20
N LEU A 92 -6.68 18.23 2.71
CA LEU A 92 -6.12 19.41 2.05
C LEU A 92 -4.82 19.05 1.33
N VAL A 93 -4.69 19.47 0.07
CA VAL A 93 -3.41 19.48 -0.65
C VAL A 93 -2.97 20.93 -0.75
N VAL A 94 -1.83 21.25 -0.17
CA VAL A 94 -1.39 22.64 0.05
C VAL A 94 -0.19 22.99 -0.82
N ALA A 95 -0.22 24.19 -1.41
CA ALA A 95 0.92 24.79 -2.08
C ALA A 95 1.87 25.38 -1.04
N ARG A 96 3.16 25.04 -1.13
CA ARG A 96 4.20 25.68 -0.29
C ARG A 96 4.65 27.00 -0.88
N THR A 97 4.61 27.10 -2.20
CA THR A 97 4.97 28.30 -2.98
C THR A 97 4.09 28.41 -4.22
N VAL A 98 4.11 29.55 -4.90
CA VAL A 98 3.43 29.77 -6.20
C VAL A 98 3.89 28.75 -7.26
N ALA A 99 5.13 28.26 -7.17
CA ALA A 99 5.66 27.24 -8.09
C ALA A 99 4.91 25.90 -8.05
N ASP A 100 4.14 25.63 -6.99
CA ASP A 100 3.31 24.43 -6.85
C ASP A 100 1.98 24.54 -7.63
N HIS A 101 1.55 25.75 -8.04
CA HIS A 101 0.23 25.98 -8.64
C HIS A 101 -0.01 25.19 -9.94
N PRO A 102 0.93 25.13 -10.90
CA PRO A 102 0.72 24.31 -12.12
C PRO A 102 0.45 22.85 -11.82
N GLN A 103 1.10 22.33 -10.78
CA GLN A 103 0.91 20.96 -10.35
C GLN A 103 -0.45 20.75 -9.68
N MET A 104 -0.97 21.75 -8.97
CA MET A 104 -2.34 21.72 -8.44
C MET A 104 -3.37 21.69 -9.57
N ASP A 105 -3.17 22.49 -10.62
CA ASP A 105 -4.06 22.49 -11.81
C ASP A 105 -4.07 21.11 -12.47
N GLU A 106 -2.91 20.45 -12.57
CA GLU A 106 -2.83 19.08 -13.07
C GLU A 106 -3.56 18.09 -12.15
N LEU A 107 -3.48 18.23 -10.83
CA LEU A 107 -4.23 17.40 -9.89
C LEU A 107 -5.75 17.59 -10.02
N MET A 108 -6.22 18.85 -10.21
CA MET A 108 -7.62 19.17 -10.47
C MET A 108 -8.10 18.51 -11.78
N ARG A 109 -7.29 18.63 -12.83
CA ARG A 109 -7.57 18.00 -14.14
C ARG A 109 -7.66 16.46 -14.03
N ARG A 110 -6.72 15.84 -13.31
CA ARG A 110 -6.76 14.40 -13.04
C ARG A 110 -7.97 14.00 -12.22
N GLY A 111 -8.29 14.78 -11.17
CA GLY A 111 -9.48 14.56 -10.35
C GLY A 111 -10.75 14.50 -11.20
N ALA A 112 -10.95 15.51 -12.06
CA ALA A 112 -12.08 15.55 -12.97
C ALA A 112 -12.10 14.36 -13.94
N ALA A 113 -10.96 14.02 -14.56
CA ALA A 113 -10.85 12.89 -15.48
C ALA A 113 -11.10 11.53 -14.80
N ASN A 114 -10.76 11.41 -13.51
CA ASN A 114 -10.97 10.19 -12.70
C ASN A 114 -12.36 10.14 -12.06
N GLY A 115 -13.21 11.16 -12.24
CA GLY A 115 -14.53 11.26 -11.59
C GLY A 115 -14.43 11.42 -10.06
N VAL A 116 -13.38 12.11 -9.59
CA VAL A 116 -13.15 12.41 -8.17
C VAL A 116 -13.49 13.86 -7.90
N GLU A 117 -14.38 14.09 -6.94
CA GLU A 117 -14.76 15.41 -6.48
C GLU A 117 -13.60 16.08 -5.76
N LEU A 118 -13.22 17.26 -6.23
CA LEU A 118 -12.19 18.13 -5.66
C LEU A 118 -12.65 19.57 -5.71
N GLU A 119 -12.30 20.34 -4.69
CA GLU A 119 -12.58 21.75 -4.58
C GLU A 119 -11.27 22.56 -4.60
N SER A 120 -11.16 23.52 -5.51
CA SER A 120 -10.09 24.53 -5.44
C SER A 120 -10.56 25.64 -4.50
N ILE A 121 -9.89 25.82 -3.38
CA ILE A 121 -10.28 26.72 -2.31
C ILE A 121 -9.17 27.74 -2.01
N THR A 122 -9.57 28.89 -1.50
CA THR A 122 -8.67 29.93 -1.04
C THR A 122 -7.96 29.57 0.27
N GLU A 123 -6.86 30.26 0.57
CA GLU A 123 -6.18 30.11 1.88
C GLU A 123 -7.14 30.36 3.06
N ALA A 124 -8.06 31.32 2.94
CA ALA A 124 -9.03 31.64 3.99
C ALA A 124 -10.03 30.47 4.22
N GLU A 125 -10.47 29.83 3.14
CA GLU A 125 -11.34 28.65 3.21
C GLU A 125 -10.59 27.43 3.77
N ALA A 126 -9.35 27.22 3.33
CA ALA A 126 -8.50 26.18 3.87
C ALA A 126 -8.30 26.32 5.40
N ARG A 127 -8.13 27.55 5.90
CA ARG A 127 -8.04 27.83 7.35
C ARG A 127 -9.35 27.63 8.11
N ARG A 128 -10.51 27.71 7.46
CA ARG A 128 -11.78 27.35 8.11
C ARG A 128 -11.88 25.83 8.31
N ILE A 129 -11.36 25.04 7.36
CA ILE A 129 -11.31 23.59 7.46
C ILE A 129 -10.27 23.17 8.51
N GLU A 130 -9.04 23.68 8.39
CA GLU A 130 -7.92 23.40 9.29
C GLU A 130 -7.24 24.70 9.71
N PRO A 131 -7.50 25.22 10.93
CA PRO A 131 -6.98 26.52 11.36
C PRO A 131 -5.45 26.63 11.34
N ARG A 132 -4.75 25.51 11.48
CA ARG A 132 -3.29 25.45 11.52
C ARG A 132 -2.64 25.35 10.14
N VAL A 133 -3.42 25.16 9.08
CA VAL A 133 -2.87 24.92 7.73
C VAL A 133 -2.04 26.12 7.24
N LYS A 134 -0.96 25.81 6.56
CA LYS A 134 -0.18 26.73 5.74
C LYS A 134 -0.37 26.37 4.28
N THR A 135 -0.76 27.35 3.47
CA THR A 135 -0.80 27.21 2.01
C THR A 135 -0.48 28.56 1.38
N CYS A 136 0.06 28.57 0.18
CA CYS A 136 0.32 29.76 -0.62
C CYS A 136 -0.89 30.03 -1.52
N GLU A 137 -1.68 31.06 -1.21
CA GLU A 137 -2.84 31.58 -1.94
C GLU A 137 -4.03 30.59 -2.02
N ARG A 138 -3.81 29.31 -2.39
CA ARG A 138 -4.89 28.34 -2.59
C ARG A 138 -4.51 26.93 -2.12
N ALA A 139 -5.52 26.09 -1.93
CA ALA A 139 -5.41 24.67 -1.64
C ALA A 139 -6.42 23.87 -2.46
N ILE A 140 -6.21 22.55 -2.53
CA ILE A 140 -7.23 21.62 -3.03
C ILE A 140 -7.83 20.90 -1.81
N PHE A 141 -9.15 20.88 -1.71
CA PHE A 141 -9.86 20.06 -0.75
C PHE A 141 -10.45 18.82 -1.40
N SER A 142 -10.21 17.65 -0.80
CA SER A 142 -10.76 16.36 -1.20
C SER A 142 -11.72 15.87 -0.10
N PRO A 143 -13.03 16.10 -0.22
CA PRO A 143 -14.00 15.82 0.83
C PRO A 143 -14.18 14.33 1.10
N HIS A 144 -13.96 13.47 0.10
CA HIS A 144 -14.17 12.04 0.20
C HIS A 144 -12.97 11.22 0.71
N THR A 145 -11.85 11.88 1.01
CA THR A 145 -10.76 11.22 1.74
C THR A 145 -11.19 10.96 3.19
N ALA A 146 -10.94 9.77 3.68
CA ALA A 146 -11.26 9.38 5.05
C ALA A 146 -10.11 8.56 5.66
N THR A 147 -10.20 8.24 6.95
CA THR A 147 -9.28 7.31 7.62
C THR A 147 -10.05 6.26 8.42
N ALA A 148 -9.53 5.05 8.43
CA ALA A 148 -10.01 3.93 9.24
C ALA A 148 -8.83 3.27 9.94
N ASP A 149 -9.09 2.40 10.91
CA ASP A 149 -8.06 1.53 11.49
C ASP A 149 -7.76 0.37 10.55
N PRO A 150 -6.54 0.27 9.97
CA PRO A 150 -6.22 -0.80 9.03
C PRO A 150 -6.27 -2.19 9.64
N GLY A 151 -5.96 -2.30 10.94
CA GLY A 151 -5.98 -3.56 11.67
C GLY A 151 -7.42 -4.03 11.91
N ALA A 152 -8.29 -3.14 12.36
CA ALA A 152 -9.71 -3.44 12.59
C ALA A 152 -10.42 -3.83 11.28
N VAL A 153 -10.18 -3.09 10.19
CA VAL A 153 -10.75 -3.41 8.87
C VAL A 153 -10.29 -4.79 8.40
N LEU A 154 -8.99 -5.07 8.49
CA LEU A 154 -8.46 -6.35 8.04
C LEU A 154 -8.97 -7.53 8.88
N GLU A 155 -9.06 -7.37 10.20
CA GLU A 155 -9.60 -8.41 11.07
C GLU A 155 -11.07 -8.69 10.77
N ALA A 156 -11.89 -7.65 10.56
CA ALA A 156 -13.28 -7.82 10.13
C ALA A 156 -13.38 -8.56 8.80
N MET A 157 -12.52 -8.25 7.83
CA MET A 157 -12.47 -8.95 6.53
C MET A 157 -12.04 -10.41 6.68
N ARG A 158 -11.10 -10.71 7.60
CA ARG A 158 -10.70 -12.09 7.94
C ARG A 158 -11.85 -12.88 8.56
N GLU A 159 -12.59 -12.26 9.51
CA GLU A 159 -13.75 -12.88 10.13
C GLU A 159 -14.84 -13.21 9.10
N ASP A 160 -15.10 -12.27 8.18
CA ASP A 160 -16.07 -12.49 7.10
C ASP A 160 -15.62 -13.64 6.19
N ALA A 161 -14.34 -13.65 5.78
CA ALA A 161 -13.76 -14.71 4.98
C ALA A 161 -13.92 -16.10 5.65
N ALA A 162 -13.70 -16.17 6.97
CA ALA A 162 -13.87 -17.40 7.72
C ALA A 162 -15.37 -17.85 7.75
N LYS A 163 -16.30 -16.90 7.93
CA LYS A 163 -17.74 -17.18 7.87
C LYS A 163 -18.20 -17.61 6.48
N GLU A 164 -17.56 -17.10 5.44
CA GLU A 164 -17.78 -17.49 4.03
C GLU A 164 -17.20 -18.88 3.70
N GLY A 165 -16.56 -19.57 4.67
CA GLY A 165 -16.03 -20.92 4.53
C GLY A 165 -14.61 -20.98 3.94
N ILE A 166 -13.86 -19.88 3.96
CA ILE A 166 -12.45 -19.86 3.57
C ILE A 166 -11.61 -20.43 4.71
N ALA A 167 -10.78 -21.44 4.40
CA ALA A 167 -9.87 -22.05 5.37
C ALA A 167 -8.60 -21.21 5.53
N PHE A 168 -8.03 -21.18 6.75
CA PHE A 168 -6.81 -20.46 7.06
C PHE A 168 -5.73 -21.41 7.61
N ALA A 169 -4.64 -21.60 6.86
CA ALA A 169 -3.41 -22.24 7.30
C ALA A 169 -2.44 -21.16 7.81
N LEU A 170 -2.57 -20.82 9.11
CA LEU A 170 -1.75 -19.80 9.78
C LEU A 170 -0.46 -20.40 10.32
N ALA A 171 0.57 -19.56 10.52
CA ALA A 171 1.92 -19.95 10.87
C ALA A 171 2.47 -21.03 9.93
N ASP A 172 2.06 -20.98 8.66
CA ASP A 172 2.44 -21.93 7.63
C ASP A 172 2.87 -21.16 6.37
N GLY A 173 4.18 -21.02 6.20
CA GLY A 173 4.78 -20.24 5.12
C GLY A 173 5.09 -21.09 3.91
N PHE A 174 4.89 -20.54 2.72
CA PHE A 174 5.37 -21.11 1.48
C PHE A 174 6.90 -21.25 1.50
N CYS A 175 7.42 -22.46 1.23
CA CYS A 175 8.85 -22.74 1.17
C CYS A 175 9.33 -22.89 -0.27
N ARG A 176 8.75 -23.83 -1.01
CA ARG A 176 9.13 -24.11 -2.41
C ARG A 176 8.03 -24.85 -3.16
N ARG A 177 8.08 -24.74 -4.49
CA ARG A 177 7.28 -25.57 -5.41
C ARG A 177 8.09 -26.76 -5.90
N ARG A 178 7.47 -27.92 -6.00
CA ARG A 178 8.00 -29.14 -6.62
C ARG A 178 6.96 -29.75 -7.57
N GLY A 179 7.02 -29.37 -8.85
CA GLY A 179 5.98 -29.77 -9.81
C GLY A 179 4.61 -29.19 -9.39
N ASP A 180 3.65 -30.06 -9.09
CA ASP A 180 2.30 -29.67 -8.62
C ASP A 180 2.20 -29.61 -7.09
N GLU A 181 3.28 -29.92 -6.38
CA GLU A 181 3.34 -29.88 -4.92
C GLU A 181 3.97 -28.58 -4.43
N ILE A 182 3.44 -28.09 -3.31
CA ILE A 182 3.89 -26.89 -2.62
C ILE A 182 4.32 -27.30 -1.22
N ASP A 183 5.62 -27.26 -0.97
CA ASP A 183 6.16 -27.43 0.38
C ASP A 183 5.95 -26.17 1.19
N THR A 184 5.44 -26.33 2.39
CA THR A 184 5.26 -25.28 3.38
C THR A 184 5.99 -25.63 4.65
N VAL A 185 5.99 -24.71 5.63
CA VAL A 185 6.64 -24.97 6.93
C VAL A 185 6.01 -26.16 7.67
N ARG A 186 4.70 -26.40 7.49
CA ARG A 186 3.96 -27.45 8.22
C ARG A 186 3.64 -28.69 7.41
N GLY A 187 3.96 -28.70 6.13
CA GLY A 187 3.69 -29.88 5.29
C GLY A 187 3.68 -29.59 3.81
N THR A 188 2.92 -30.37 3.07
CA THR A 188 2.83 -30.26 1.60
C THR A 188 1.37 -30.06 1.20
N TRP A 189 1.14 -29.13 0.29
CA TRP A 189 -0.15 -28.85 -0.34
C TRP A 189 -0.14 -29.23 -1.82
N ARG A 190 -1.31 -29.59 -2.33
CA ARG A 190 -1.61 -29.63 -3.76
C ARG A 190 -2.82 -28.73 -4.01
N ALA A 191 -2.69 -27.80 -4.94
CA ALA A 191 -3.74 -26.84 -5.28
C ALA A 191 -4.12 -26.96 -6.76
N GLY A 192 -5.41 -26.80 -7.06
CA GLY A 192 -5.89 -26.69 -8.44
C GLY A 192 -5.39 -25.41 -9.10
N TYR A 193 -5.36 -24.30 -8.34
CA TYR A 193 -4.84 -22.99 -8.77
C TYR A 193 -4.16 -22.28 -7.60
N VAL A 194 -3.04 -21.59 -7.89
CA VAL A 194 -2.29 -20.84 -6.87
C VAL A 194 -2.39 -19.34 -7.13
N VAL A 195 -2.79 -18.57 -6.11
CA VAL A 195 -2.76 -17.12 -6.16
C VAL A 195 -1.70 -16.60 -5.19
N ASN A 196 -0.66 -15.99 -5.74
CA ASN A 196 0.42 -15.41 -4.95
C ASN A 196 0.15 -13.93 -4.66
N ALA A 197 -0.27 -13.63 -3.44
CA ALA A 197 -0.47 -12.30 -2.87
C ALA A 197 0.50 -12.04 -1.69
N ALA A 198 1.71 -12.63 -1.74
CA ALA A 198 2.67 -12.70 -0.63
C ALA A 198 3.47 -11.40 -0.39
N GLY A 199 3.09 -10.28 -1.00
CA GLY A 199 3.68 -8.96 -0.74
C GLY A 199 5.21 -8.96 -0.89
N LEU A 200 5.95 -8.79 0.21
CA LEU A 200 7.42 -8.74 0.20
C LEU A 200 8.10 -10.01 -0.36
N GLN A 201 7.41 -11.14 -0.47
CA GLN A 201 7.95 -12.38 -1.00
C GLN A 201 7.39 -12.73 -2.39
N ALA A 202 6.52 -11.88 -2.97
CA ALA A 202 5.76 -12.20 -4.17
C ALA A 202 6.65 -12.51 -5.38
N ASP A 203 7.72 -11.74 -5.61
CA ASP A 203 8.67 -11.95 -6.71
C ASP A 203 9.43 -13.29 -6.60
N ARG A 204 9.76 -13.71 -5.38
CA ARG A 204 10.48 -14.98 -5.13
C ARG A 204 9.59 -16.19 -5.37
N ILE A 205 8.33 -16.09 -4.96
CA ILE A 205 7.35 -17.16 -5.23
C ILE A 205 7.06 -17.21 -6.73
N ALA A 206 6.80 -16.09 -7.37
CA ALA A 206 6.52 -16.01 -8.81
C ALA A 206 7.63 -16.65 -9.66
N ARG A 207 8.89 -16.43 -9.32
CA ARG A 207 10.03 -17.06 -10.03
C ARG A 207 10.03 -18.58 -9.99
N GLN A 208 9.44 -19.20 -8.97
CA GLN A 208 9.31 -20.65 -8.92
C GLN A 208 8.22 -21.18 -9.85
N TYR A 209 7.40 -20.28 -10.39
CA TYR A 209 6.38 -20.56 -11.40
C TYR A 209 6.78 -20.11 -12.81
N GLY A 210 7.99 -19.54 -12.98
CA GLY A 210 8.48 -19.04 -14.28
C GLY A 210 8.11 -17.58 -14.55
N PHE A 211 7.59 -16.87 -13.56
CA PHE A 211 7.22 -15.45 -13.65
C PHE A 211 8.22 -14.54 -12.92
N SER A 212 8.01 -13.21 -12.99
CA SER A 212 8.87 -12.22 -12.33
C SER A 212 10.34 -12.29 -12.76
N GLU A 213 10.62 -12.64 -14.01
CA GLU A 213 12.00 -12.79 -14.52
C GLU A 213 12.78 -11.48 -14.42
N HIS A 214 12.10 -10.37 -14.78
CA HIS A 214 12.68 -9.04 -14.84
C HIS A 214 12.38 -8.17 -13.62
N TYR A 215 11.61 -8.70 -12.68
CA TYR A 215 11.15 -7.95 -11.52
C TYR A 215 11.81 -8.41 -10.22
N ARG A 216 12.11 -7.44 -9.36
CA ARG A 216 12.58 -7.68 -7.99
C ARG A 216 11.88 -6.73 -7.04
N ILE A 217 11.60 -7.19 -5.85
CA ILE A 217 11.04 -6.33 -4.82
C ILE A 217 12.16 -5.59 -4.10
N LEU A 218 12.06 -4.26 -4.11
CA LEU A 218 12.90 -3.35 -3.37
C LEU A 218 12.10 -2.80 -2.18
N PRO A 219 12.46 -3.14 -0.93
CA PRO A 219 11.71 -2.73 0.24
C PRO A 219 12.02 -1.29 0.65
N PHE A 220 10.96 -0.49 0.95
CA PHE A 220 11.08 0.86 1.51
C PHE A 220 10.36 0.95 2.84
N LYS A 221 11.06 1.42 3.87
CA LYS A 221 10.53 1.57 5.23
C LYS A 221 9.78 2.90 5.37
N GLY A 222 8.52 2.81 5.75
CA GLY A 222 7.68 3.94 6.13
C GLY A 222 7.59 4.07 7.64
N LEU A 223 8.04 5.19 8.17
CA LEU A 223 7.94 5.54 9.58
C LEU A 223 6.97 6.70 9.75
N TYR A 224 6.26 6.70 10.86
CA TYR A 224 5.39 7.79 11.30
C TYR A 224 5.77 8.24 12.70
N LEU A 225 5.71 9.56 12.94
CA LEU A 225 5.74 10.15 14.27
C LEU A 225 4.32 10.51 14.69
N TYR A 226 3.93 10.13 15.89
CA TYR A 226 2.64 10.49 16.49
C TYR A 226 2.81 11.75 17.32
N GLY A 227 1.84 12.66 17.20
CA GLY A 227 1.72 13.82 18.08
C GLY A 227 1.36 13.41 19.49
N ALA A 228 1.94 14.07 20.47
CA ALA A 228 1.48 14.04 21.85
C ALA A 228 0.19 14.86 22.00
N GLU A 229 -0.46 14.82 23.17
CA GLU A 229 -1.63 15.69 23.46
C GLU A 229 -1.28 17.18 23.31
N SER A 230 -0.06 17.57 23.68
CA SER A 230 0.47 18.93 23.51
C SER A 230 0.58 19.38 22.04
N ALA A 231 0.65 18.46 21.08
CA ALA A 231 0.62 18.79 19.66
C ALA A 231 -0.70 19.43 19.22
N GLY A 232 -1.75 19.29 20.04
CA GLY A 232 -3.08 19.77 19.75
C GLY A 232 -3.80 19.00 18.61
N PRO A 233 -5.10 19.23 18.44
CA PRO A 233 -5.88 18.54 17.45
C PRO A 233 -5.60 19.04 16.02
N PHE A 234 -5.68 18.12 15.06
CA PHE A 234 -5.82 18.40 13.64
C PHE A 234 -7.21 17.93 13.19
N ARG A 235 -7.85 18.69 12.30
CA ARG A 235 -9.21 18.40 11.83
C ARG A 235 -9.24 17.61 10.54
N THR A 236 -8.18 17.75 9.69
CA THR A 236 -8.11 17.11 8.38
C THR A 236 -6.68 16.66 8.06
N ASN A 237 -6.55 15.78 7.07
CA ASN A 237 -5.25 15.40 6.53
C ASN A 237 -4.65 16.58 5.75
N ILE A 238 -3.35 16.86 5.90
CA ILE A 238 -2.66 17.91 5.17
C ILE A 238 -1.49 17.33 4.40
N TYR A 239 -1.53 17.41 3.08
CA TYR A 239 -0.52 16.88 2.17
C TYR A 239 0.13 18.01 1.38
N PRO A 240 1.43 17.99 1.12
CA PRO A 240 2.02 18.91 0.15
C PRO A 240 1.58 18.55 -1.26
N VAL A 241 1.67 19.50 -2.19
CA VAL A 241 1.63 19.19 -3.63
C VAL A 241 2.79 18.24 -3.94
N PRO A 242 2.54 17.04 -4.48
CA PRO A 242 3.58 16.06 -4.75
C PRO A 242 4.35 16.36 -6.03
N ASP A 243 5.60 15.94 -6.13
CA ASP A 243 6.23 15.76 -7.44
C ASP A 243 5.67 14.45 -8.05
N LEU A 244 4.84 14.58 -9.10
CA LEU A 244 4.17 13.45 -9.73
C LEU A 244 5.11 12.45 -10.44
N ARG A 245 6.39 12.80 -10.58
CA ARG A 245 7.43 11.90 -11.10
C ARG A 245 7.96 10.97 -10.01
N ASN A 246 7.69 11.31 -8.73
CA ASN A 246 8.17 10.58 -7.57
C ASN A 246 7.09 9.59 -7.09
N PRO A 247 7.42 8.31 -6.82
CA PRO A 247 6.48 7.34 -6.26
C PRO A 247 6.06 7.64 -4.81
N PHE A 248 6.71 8.61 -4.15
CA PHE A 248 6.48 8.94 -2.75
C PHE A 248 5.90 10.36 -2.58
N LEU A 249 4.84 10.47 -1.78
CA LEU A 249 4.07 11.73 -1.61
C LEU A 249 4.71 12.75 -0.65
N GLY A 250 5.90 12.51 -0.15
CA GLY A 250 6.52 13.39 0.84
C GLY A 250 5.91 13.26 2.25
N VAL A 251 6.42 14.07 3.17
CA VAL A 251 5.93 14.13 4.56
C VAL A 251 4.59 14.88 4.59
N HIS A 252 3.62 14.30 5.31
CA HIS A 252 2.28 14.87 5.43
C HIS A 252 1.66 14.57 6.79
N PHE A 253 0.61 15.28 7.15
CA PHE A 253 -0.21 15.00 8.31
C PHE A 253 -1.32 14.01 7.95
N THR A 254 -1.51 13.02 8.81
CA THR A 254 -2.66 12.12 8.77
C THR A 254 -3.37 12.17 10.11
N VAL A 255 -4.68 12.42 10.08
CA VAL A 255 -5.55 12.30 11.24
C VAL A 255 -6.06 10.87 11.29
N THR A 256 -5.81 10.18 12.39
CA THR A 256 -6.23 8.79 12.60
C THR A 256 -7.72 8.69 12.90
N VAL A 257 -8.27 7.49 12.91
CA VAL A 257 -9.70 7.27 13.18
C VAL A 257 -10.13 7.76 14.57
N ASP A 258 -9.22 7.73 15.53
CA ASP A 258 -9.39 8.19 16.91
C ASP A 258 -9.01 9.69 17.12
N GLY A 259 -8.75 10.42 16.02
CA GLY A 259 -8.49 11.85 16.03
C GLY A 259 -7.04 12.25 16.32
N HIS A 260 -6.14 11.31 16.57
CA HIS A 260 -4.73 11.64 16.76
C HIS A 260 -4.06 12.00 15.43
N ALA A 261 -3.13 12.95 15.48
CA ALA A 261 -2.33 13.31 14.34
C ALA A 261 -1.02 12.51 14.28
N LYS A 262 -0.61 12.14 13.08
CA LYS A 262 0.72 11.58 12.80
C LYS A 262 1.33 12.23 11.57
N ILE A 263 2.65 12.38 11.55
CA ILE A 263 3.44 12.90 10.44
C ILE A 263 4.30 11.80 9.81
N GLY A 264 4.45 11.86 8.51
CA GLY A 264 5.13 10.84 7.69
C GLY A 264 4.34 10.55 6.43
N PRO A 265 4.52 9.37 5.82
CA PRO A 265 5.59 8.41 6.10
C PRO A 265 6.92 8.81 5.50
N THR A 266 7.98 8.18 5.96
CA THR A 266 9.24 8.11 5.22
C THR A 266 9.16 7.08 4.11
N ALA A 267 10.14 7.07 3.20
CA ALA A 267 10.35 6.03 2.21
C ALA A 267 11.83 5.61 2.19
N ILE A 268 12.34 5.27 3.37
CA ILE A 268 13.75 4.96 3.57
C ILE A 268 14.06 3.57 2.99
N PRO A 269 15.10 3.41 2.14
CA PRO A 269 15.53 2.11 1.67
C PRO A 269 15.78 1.14 2.84
N ALA A 270 15.20 -0.05 2.81
CA ALA A 270 15.49 -1.10 3.76
C ALA A 270 16.56 -2.05 3.18
N PHE A 271 17.37 -2.67 4.04
CA PHE A 271 18.47 -3.54 3.63
C PHE A 271 18.08 -5.03 3.58
N TRP A 272 16.96 -5.40 4.20
CA TRP A 272 16.31 -6.71 4.03
C TRP A 272 14.80 -6.55 4.06
N ARG A 273 14.09 -7.55 3.53
CA ARG A 273 12.66 -7.44 3.23
C ARG A 273 11.79 -7.13 4.45
N GLU A 274 12.18 -7.60 5.62
CA GLU A 274 11.41 -7.45 6.86
C GLU A 274 12.15 -6.65 7.94
N GLN A 275 12.90 -5.62 7.52
CA GLN A 275 13.63 -4.72 8.42
C GLN A 275 12.69 -3.76 9.17
N TYR A 276 11.81 -4.28 9.99
CA TYR A 276 10.87 -3.46 10.75
C TYR A 276 11.55 -2.70 11.89
N ALA A 277 12.48 -3.33 12.63
CA ALA A 277 13.17 -2.71 13.75
C ALA A 277 14.59 -3.26 13.88
N GLY A 278 15.59 -2.37 14.06
CA GLY A 278 16.98 -2.73 14.29
C GLY A 278 17.48 -3.85 13.37
N LEU A 279 18.00 -4.92 13.96
CA LEU A 279 18.45 -6.14 13.27
C LEU A 279 17.40 -7.25 13.23
N ALA A 280 16.17 -7.00 13.66
CA ALA A 280 15.10 -8.00 13.63
C ALA A 280 14.84 -8.47 12.19
N GLY A 281 14.68 -9.80 12.03
CA GLY A 281 14.46 -10.41 10.72
C GLY A 281 15.66 -10.32 9.76
N LEU A 282 16.88 -10.10 10.28
CA LEU A 282 18.08 -10.03 9.45
C LEU A 282 18.23 -11.32 8.62
N SER A 283 18.33 -11.14 7.32
CA SER A 283 18.58 -12.18 6.34
C SER A 283 19.78 -11.78 5.50
N LEU A 284 20.87 -12.53 5.60
CA LEU A 284 22.09 -12.28 4.81
C LEU A 284 21.81 -12.39 3.31
N ARG A 285 20.92 -13.31 2.91
CA ARG A 285 20.49 -13.45 1.53
C ARG A 285 19.79 -12.16 1.04
N ASP A 286 18.85 -11.62 1.84
CA ASP A 286 18.16 -10.38 1.53
C ASP A 286 19.13 -9.21 1.49
N LEU A 287 20.03 -9.11 2.45
CA LEU A 287 21.03 -8.05 2.54
C LEU A 287 21.86 -7.97 1.26
N VAL A 288 22.41 -9.10 0.81
CA VAL A 288 23.23 -9.16 -0.41
C VAL A 288 22.42 -8.81 -1.66
N GLU A 289 21.22 -9.42 -1.80
CA GLU A 289 20.34 -9.16 -2.96
C GLU A 289 19.93 -7.69 -3.01
N ILE A 290 19.41 -7.14 -1.91
CA ILE A 290 18.88 -5.77 -1.85
C ILE A 290 19.98 -4.73 -1.93
N ALA A 291 21.11 -4.93 -1.24
CA ALA A 291 22.26 -4.04 -1.35
C ALA A 291 22.80 -4.00 -2.80
N GLY A 292 22.86 -5.15 -3.47
CA GLY A 292 23.24 -5.20 -4.89
C GLY A 292 22.31 -4.40 -5.79
N LEU A 293 20.98 -4.53 -5.59
CA LEU A 293 19.97 -3.75 -6.33
C LEU A 293 20.10 -2.25 -6.04
N GLN A 294 20.25 -1.86 -4.77
CA GLN A 294 20.41 -0.46 -4.36
C GLN A 294 21.69 0.15 -4.93
N CYS A 295 22.81 -0.56 -4.86
CA CYS A 295 24.07 -0.13 -5.48
C CYS A 295 23.90 0.03 -6.99
N GLY A 296 23.25 -0.94 -7.66
CA GLY A 296 22.94 -0.85 -9.08
C GLY A 296 22.15 0.42 -9.44
N LEU A 297 21.16 0.79 -8.63
CA LEU A 297 20.39 2.02 -8.81
C LEU A 297 21.20 3.28 -8.52
N LEU A 298 22.05 3.28 -7.47
CA LEU A 298 22.89 4.42 -7.13
C LEU A 298 23.94 4.74 -8.20
N PHE A 299 24.46 3.72 -8.89
CA PHE A 299 25.51 3.91 -9.90
C PHE A 299 24.97 4.12 -11.31
N SER A 300 23.74 3.71 -11.61
CA SER A 300 23.22 3.68 -12.99
C SER A 300 21.85 4.34 -13.19
N ALA A 301 21.05 4.50 -12.14
CA ALA A 301 19.90 5.38 -12.18
C ALA A 301 20.38 6.82 -12.07
N GLY A 302 19.85 7.72 -12.89
CA GLY A 302 20.31 9.10 -12.93
C GLY A 302 20.28 9.82 -11.58
N PHE A 303 20.75 11.04 -11.57
CA PHE A 303 20.91 11.91 -10.40
C PHE A 303 19.66 11.96 -9.47
N GLU A 304 18.45 11.77 -10.01
CA GLU A 304 17.20 11.85 -9.24
C GLU A 304 17.07 10.76 -8.16
N PHE A 305 17.46 9.50 -8.44
CA PHE A 305 17.36 8.44 -7.42
C PHE A 305 18.33 8.66 -6.25
N ARG A 306 19.55 9.13 -6.54
CA ARG A 306 20.54 9.42 -5.49
C ARG A 306 20.05 10.52 -4.56
N ARG A 307 19.54 11.61 -5.13
CA ARG A 307 19.00 12.74 -4.37
C ARG A 307 17.84 12.27 -3.50
N LEU A 308 16.89 11.52 -4.08
CA LEU A 308 15.73 10.99 -3.37
C LEU A 308 16.14 10.07 -2.21
N ALA A 309 17.06 9.13 -2.43
CA ALA A 309 17.51 8.23 -1.38
C ALA A 309 18.20 8.98 -0.23
N PHE A 310 19.00 10.01 -0.54
CA PHE A 310 19.66 10.83 0.46
C PHE A 310 18.67 11.69 1.25
N GLU A 311 17.69 12.30 0.59
CA GLU A 311 16.60 13.07 1.23
C GLU A 311 15.78 12.16 2.16
N GLU A 312 15.49 10.93 1.73
CA GLU A 312 14.74 9.98 2.56
C GLU A 312 15.54 9.50 3.78
N LEU A 313 16.85 9.27 3.65
CA LEU A 313 17.70 8.90 4.78
C LEU A 313 17.75 10.00 5.84
N ARG A 314 17.75 11.28 5.46
CA ARG A 314 17.71 12.41 6.42
C ARG A 314 16.44 12.41 7.28
N LYS A 315 15.36 11.80 6.82
CA LYS A 315 14.10 11.69 7.59
C LYS A 315 14.18 10.72 8.78
N TYR A 316 15.29 10.00 8.97
CA TYR A 316 15.58 9.34 10.24
C TYR A 316 15.81 10.35 11.37
N ASP A 317 16.32 11.55 11.05
CA ASP A 317 16.36 12.63 12.01
C ASP A 317 14.93 13.15 12.26
N ARG A 318 14.46 12.92 13.49
CA ARG A 318 13.14 13.34 13.95
C ARG A 318 12.94 14.85 13.77
N ARG A 319 13.96 15.67 14.10
CA ARG A 319 13.86 17.13 13.98
C ARG A 319 13.68 17.57 12.55
N HIS A 320 14.41 16.93 11.63
CA HIS A 320 14.25 17.19 10.21
C HIS A 320 12.86 16.77 9.71
N LEU A 321 12.35 15.60 10.13
CA LEU A 321 11.00 15.15 9.75
C LEU A 321 9.92 16.13 10.25
N VAL A 322 10.05 16.63 11.48
CA VAL A 322 9.13 17.62 12.05
C VAL A 322 9.24 18.98 11.35
N SER A 323 10.45 19.40 10.95
CA SER A 323 10.62 20.67 10.20
C SER A 323 9.91 20.63 8.85
N LEU A 324 9.95 19.49 8.13
CA LEU A 324 9.21 19.31 6.86
C LEU A 324 7.69 19.38 7.08
N ALA A 325 7.18 18.79 8.17
CA ALA A 325 5.77 18.93 8.53
C ALA A 325 5.40 20.38 8.88
N GLY A 326 6.30 21.12 9.54
CA GLY A 326 6.14 22.54 9.86
C GLY A 326 6.05 23.46 8.65
N GLU A 327 6.38 23.00 7.45
CA GLU A 327 6.11 23.72 6.19
C GLU A 327 4.61 23.71 5.84
N LEU A 328 3.85 22.72 6.33
CA LEU A 328 2.44 22.50 5.97
C LEU A 328 1.46 23.01 7.01
N ALA A 329 1.91 23.18 8.26
CA ALA A 329 1.05 23.64 9.36
C ALA A 329 1.82 24.56 10.34
N ARG A 330 1.07 25.36 11.09
CA ARG A 330 1.59 26.23 12.15
C ARG A 330 1.70 25.46 13.46
N ASP A 331 2.50 25.99 14.37
CA ASP A 331 2.66 25.51 15.75
C ASP A 331 3.07 24.01 15.82
N VAL A 332 3.99 23.62 14.93
CA VAL A 332 4.54 22.28 14.87
C VAL A 332 5.91 22.26 15.53
N HIS A 333 5.95 21.91 16.83
CA HIS A 333 7.16 21.91 17.64
C HIS A 333 7.74 20.52 17.79
N ALA A 334 9.05 20.38 17.65
CA ALA A 334 9.71 19.07 17.70
C ALA A 334 9.45 18.28 19.00
N ASP A 335 9.20 18.98 20.09
CA ASP A 335 8.97 18.34 21.39
C ASP A 335 7.61 17.67 21.52
N ASP A 336 6.65 18.03 20.68
CA ASP A 336 5.33 17.41 20.64
C ASP A 336 5.27 16.12 19.79
N TRP A 337 6.33 15.83 19.04
CA TRP A 337 6.39 14.69 18.09
C TRP A 337 7.54 13.78 18.44
N ARG A 338 7.39 12.95 19.46
CA ARG A 338 8.48 12.11 19.99
C ARG A 338 8.25 10.62 19.80
N ARG A 339 7.02 10.16 19.62
CA ARG A 339 6.67 8.74 19.59
C ARG A 339 6.66 8.20 18.16
N TRP A 340 7.64 7.35 17.84
CA TRP A 340 7.63 6.59 16.60
C TRP A 340 6.53 5.53 16.62
N GLY A 341 5.79 5.42 15.53
CA GLY A 341 4.84 4.34 15.31
C GLY A 341 5.51 3.06 14.79
N ARG A 342 4.70 2.04 14.60
CA ARG A 342 5.17 0.79 13.98
C ARG A 342 5.59 1.06 12.55
N ALA A 343 6.81 0.61 12.18
CA ALA A 343 7.28 0.70 10.80
C ALA A 343 6.43 -0.17 9.86
N GLY A 344 6.07 0.37 8.71
CA GLY A 344 5.57 -0.39 7.56
C GLY A 344 6.67 -0.56 6.52
N ILE A 345 6.62 -1.61 5.72
CA ILE A 345 7.54 -1.79 4.59
C ILE A 345 6.74 -1.94 3.31
N ARG A 346 7.03 -1.08 2.33
CA ARG A 346 6.46 -1.15 0.99
C ARG A 346 7.24 -2.14 0.15
N ALA A 347 6.54 -3.08 -0.46
CA ALA A 347 7.10 -4.04 -1.40
C ALA A 347 7.12 -3.41 -2.80
N GLN A 348 7.98 -2.42 -3.02
CA GLN A 348 8.04 -1.71 -4.29
C GLN A 348 8.70 -2.58 -5.36
N LEU A 349 8.02 -2.74 -6.49
CA LEU A 349 8.53 -3.51 -7.61
C LEU A 349 9.52 -2.68 -8.44
N LEU A 350 10.64 -3.30 -8.77
CA LEU A 350 11.70 -2.76 -9.61
C LEU A 350 11.83 -3.63 -10.87
N ASP A 351 11.70 -3.03 -12.06
CA ASP A 351 12.17 -3.66 -13.29
C ASP A 351 13.70 -3.53 -13.36
N VAL A 352 14.39 -4.66 -13.31
CA VAL A 352 15.87 -4.69 -13.30
C VAL A 352 16.48 -4.40 -14.66
N ARG A 353 15.73 -4.51 -15.77
CA ARG A 353 16.20 -4.19 -17.13
C ARG A 353 16.23 -2.68 -17.35
N THR A 354 15.10 -2.04 -17.03
CA THR A 354 14.93 -0.58 -17.20
C THR A 354 15.45 0.20 -16.00
N ARG A 355 15.67 -0.47 -14.86
CA ARG A 355 16.06 0.11 -13.58
C ARG A 355 15.07 1.18 -13.09
N LYS A 356 13.79 0.96 -13.34
CA LYS A 356 12.70 1.85 -12.92
C LYS A 356 11.80 1.14 -11.93
N LEU A 357 11.27 1.93 -11.00
CA LEU A 357 10.23 1.46 -10.09
C LEU A 357 8.90 1.43 -10.83
N GLU A 358 8.18 0.32 -10.70
CA GLU A 358 6.85 0.19 -11.29
C GLU A 358 5.84 1.07 -10.56
N MET A 359 5.14 1.90 -11.33
CA MET A 359 4.24 2.91 -10.78
C MET A 359 2.79 2.43 -10.67
N ASP A 360 2.39 1.37 -11.39
CA ASP A 360 1.03 0.83 -11.38
C ASP A 360 0.99 -0.61 -10.84
N PHE A 361 -0.20 -1.19 -10.76
CA PHE A 361 -0.38 -2.60 -10.42
C PHE A 361 0.26 -3.51 -11.49
N VAL A 362 0.92 -4.57 -11.01
CA VAL A 362 1.51 -5.58 -11.90
C VAL A 362 1.06 -6.95 -11.41
N ILE A 363 0.46 -7.71 -12.33
CA ILE A 363 0.14 -9.12 -12.15
C ILE A 363 0.70 -9.93 -13.32
N GLU A 364 1.14 -11.14 -13.07
CA GLU A 364 1.56 -12.12 -14.08
C GLU A 364 0.95 -13.48 -13.73
N GLY A 365 0.56 -14.24 -14.73
CA GLY A 365 -0.05 -15.55 -14.47
C GLY A 365 -0.29 -16.37 -15.73
N ASP A 366 -0.79 -17.58 -15.49
CA ASP A 366 -1.16 -18.56 -16.50
C ASP A 366 -2.43 -19.32 -16.06
N ASP A 367 -2.68 -20.47 -16.68
CA ASP A 367 -3.80 -21.38 -16.37
C ASP A 367 -3.64 -22.14 -15.03
N ARG A 368 -2.53 -21.97 -14.30
CA ARG A 368 -2.21 -22.66 -13.04
C ARG A 368 -1.93 -21.73 -11.88
N SER A 369 -1.50 -20.52 -12.15
CA SER A 369 -1.13 -19.56 -11.11
C SER A 369 -1.28 -18.11 -11.51
N MET A 370 -1.55 -17.25 -10.53
CA MET A 370 -1.59 -15.79 -10.68
C MET A 370 -0.74 -15.14 -9.60
N HIS A 371 0.10 -14.19 -9.98
CA HIS A 371 1.08 -13.54 -9.09
C HIS A 371 0.84 -12.04 -9.05
N VAL A 372 0.48 -11.52 -7.87
CA VAL A 372 0.37 -10.09 -7.60
C VAL A 372 1.77 -9.58 -7.23
N LEU A 373 2.46 -8.97 -8.19
CA LEU A 373 3.84 -8.52 -8.04
C LEU A 373 3.95 -7.10 -7.50
N ASN A 374 3.05 -6.19 -7.91
CA ASN A 374 3.02 -4.82 -7.44
C ASN A 374 1.61 -4.39 -7.03
N ALA A 375 1.37 -4.30 -5.72
CA ALA A 375 0.14 -3.76 -5.13
C ALA A 375 0.48 -2.74 -4.03
N VAL A 376 1.53 -1.96 -4.25
CA VAL A 376 1.99 -0.92 -3.33
C VAL A 376 1.03 0.27 -3.36
N SER A 377 1.02 1.04 -2.29
CA SER A 377 0.12 2.18 -2.07
C SER A 377 -0.41 2.79 -3.40
N PRO A 378 -1.72 2.87 -3.53
CA PRO A 378 -2.76 2.77 -2.51
C PRO A 378 -3.42 1.37 -2.37
N GLY A 379 -2.68 0.30 -2.51
CA GLY A 379 -3.19 -1.09 -2.55
C GLY A 379 -4.16 -1.47 -1.42
N TRP A 380 -4.03 -0.85 -0.24
CA TRP A 380 -4.98 -1.07 0.86
C TRP A 380 -6.36 -0.51 0.52
N THR A 381 -6.45 0.73 0.02
CA THR A 381 -7.72 1.31 -0.47
C THR A 381 -8.29 0.52 -1.64
N CYS A 382 -7.43 0.06 -2.55
CA CYS A 382 -7.81 -0.60 -3.79
C CYS A 382 -8.22 -2.08 -3.64
N ALA A 383 -8.05 -2.69 -2.47
CA ALA A 383 -8.03 -4.14 -2.31
C ALA A 383 -9.30 -4.84 -2.85
N ILE A 384 -10.49 -4.27 -2.65
CA ILE A 384 -11.76 -4.88 -3.07
C ILE A 384 -11.90 -4.87 -4.60
N PRO A 385 -11.87 -3.73 -5.31
CA PRO A 385 -11.99 -3.75 -6.78
C PRO A 385 -10.79 -4.39 -7.49
N PHE A 386 -9.61 -4.33 -6.88
CA PHE A 386 -8.44 -5.01 -7.42
C PHE A 386 -8.58 -6.54 -7.33
N ALA A 387 -9.22 -7.06 -6.29
CA ALA A 387 -9.51 -8.50 -6.18
C ALA A 387 -10.39 -8.99 -7.34
N SER A 388 -11.46 -8.25 -7.67
CA SER A 388 -12.30 -8.58 -8.82
C SER A 388 -11.52 -8.59 -10.14
N TYR A 389 -10.64 -7.60 -10.34
CA TYR A 389 -9.76 -7.55 -11.51
C TYR A 389 -8.81 -8.75 -11.60
N VAL A 390 -8.24 -9.19 -10.48
CA VAL A 390 -7.36 -10.36 -10.42
C VAL A 390 -8.15 -11.63 -10.74
N VAL A 391 -9.35 -11.80 -10.20
CA VAL A 391 -10.19 -12.98 -10.46
C VAL A 391 -10.69 -12.98 -11.92
N ASP A 392 -10.98 -11.82 -12.51
CA ASP A 392 -11.27 -11.70 -13.94
C ASP A 392 -10.05 -12.14 -14.80
N ALA A 393 -8.84 -11.79 -14.36
CA ALA A 393 -7.62 -12.23 -15.05
C ALA A 393 -7.45 -13.75 -14.96
N ILE A 394 -7.67 -14.35 -13.80
CA ILE A 394 -7.64 -15.82 -13.60
C ILE A 394 -8.63 -16.50 -14.54
N ALA A 395 -9.85 -15.99 -14.64
CA ALA A 395 -10.88 -16.56 -15.52
C ALA A 395 -10.48 -16.48 -17.01
N ARG A 396 -9.83 -15.39 -17.44
CA ARG A 396 -9.33 -15.25 -18.82
C ARG A 396 -8.22 -16.26 -19.14
N GLU A 397 -7.23 -16.42 -18.25
CA GLU A 397 -6.14 -17.38 -18.43
C GLU A 397 -6.66 -18.83 -18.44
N ALA A 398 -7.61 -19.15 -17.57
CA ALA A 398 -8.23 -20.48 -17.55
C ALA A 398 -9.02 -20.78 -18.83
N SER A 399 -9.64 -19.77 -19.47
CA SER A 399 -10.39 -19.93 -20.71
C SER A 399 -9.51 -19.98 -21.95
N ALA A 400 -8.25 -19.55 -21.86
CA ALA A 400 -7.28 -19.61 -22.96
C ALA A 400 -6.69 -21.00 -23.19
N ARG A 401 -7.04 -22.00 -22.36
CA ARG A 401 -6.65 -23.40 -22.61
C ARG A 401 -7.24 -23.86 -23.93
N PRO A 402 -6.43 -24.32 -24.89
CA PRO A 402 -6.97 -25.09 -26.00
C PRO A 402 -7.65 -26.34 -25.42
N SER A 403 -8.88 -26.62 -25.89
CA SER A 403 -9.57 -27.85 -25.56
C SER A 403 -8.68 -29.05 -25.89
N PRO A 404 -8.60 -30.06 -25.02
CA PRO A 404 -7.75 -31.21 -25.22
C PRO A 404 -8.08 -31.99 -26.50
#